data_1e9af88b26c4476fa440e4e422d9ead7
#
_entry.id   1e9af88b26c4476fa440e4e422d9ead7
#
_cell.length_a   1.000
_cell.length_b   1.000
_cell.length_c   1.000
_cell.angle_alpha   90.00
_cell.angle_beta   90.00
_cell.angle_gamma   90.00
#
_symmetry.space_group_name_H-M   'P 1'
#
loop_
_entity.id
_entity.type
_entity.pdbx_description
1 polymer ?
#
loop_
_entity_poly.entity_id
_entity_poly.type
_entity_poly.pdbx_seq_one_letter_code
_entity_poly.pdbx_strand_id
1 'polypeptide(L)'
;MEKIISKVKPDIRYLNDMGKVLYDKKWLKSQKENFELYYMYRGIKEKDGLRYDITIIPGKILGKEFVKTKGHKHIGNFRELYIILEGRAIYLMQKYENGKIEDVYKVLAKKGDIILIPSNYGHVTINPSRKTLKMANWISKKCKSCYDLFEKKQGACYLAIARKSAPYRLALSKKGGTGAEPKIEWIKNKNYKNIPKLRIEKSLRKLPRNLDFLKAKPGW
;
A
#
# COMPACT_ATOMS: atom_id res chain seq x y z
N MET A 1 17.51 11.78 9.19
CA MET A 1 16.60 11.26 8.12
C MET A 1 15.89 12.39 7.39
N GLU A 2 15.33 13.35 8.08
CA GLU A 2 14.64 14.52 7.46
C GLU A 2 15.56 15.34 6.56
N LYS A 3 16.79 15.61 6.97
CA LYS A 3 17.83 16.31 6.16
C LYS A 3 18.18 15.59 4.84
N ILE A 4 17.93 14.29 4.73
CA ILE A 4 18.21 13.53 3.49
C ILE A 4 17.00 13.53 2.58
N ILE A 5 15.79 13.41 3.13
CA ILE A 5 14.54 13.46 2.36
C ILE A 5 14.36 14.83 1.71
N SER A 6 14.75 15.93 2.40
CA SER A 6 14.61 17.30 1.87
C SER A 6 15.45 17.58 0.61
N LYS A 7 16.42 16.72 0.30
CA LYS A 7 17.26 16.85 -0.91
C LYS A 7 16.71 16.11 -2.13
N VAL A 8 15.67 15.30 -1.98
CA VAL A 8 15.09 14.49 -3.05
C VAL A 8 13.69 14.97 -3.33
N LYS A 9 13.40 15.35 -4.58
CA LYS A 9 12.03 15.70 -5.00
C LYS A 9 11.17 14.43 -5.04
N PRO A 10 10.01 14.40 -4.39
CA PRO A 10 9.15 13.22 -4.41
C PRO A 10 8.41 13.08 -5.74
N ASP A 11 8.19 11.83 -6.15
CA ASP A 11 7.10 11.50 -7.05
C ASP A 11 5.79 11.59 -6.27
N ILE A 12 4.89 12.45 -6.67
CA ILE A 12 3.61 12.65 -5.98
C ILE A 12 2.52 11.88 -6.70
N ARG A 13 1.71 11.16 -5.92
CA ARG A 13 0.52 10.52 -6.43
C ARG A 13 -0.70 11.37 -6.10
N TYR A 14 -1.40 11.80 -7.11
CA TYR A 14 -2.61 12.62 -7.02
C TYR A 14 -3.89 11.76 -7.08
N LEU A 15 -5.03 12.36 -6.72
CA LEU A 15 -6.32 11.68 -6.75
C LEU A 15 -6.66 11.10 -8.13
N ASN A 16 -6.41 11.86 -9.19
CA ASN A 16 -6.70 11.43 -10.57
C ASN A 16 -5.90 10.18 -10.98
N ASP A 17 -4.66 10.04 -10.48
CA ASP A 17 -3.84 8.84 -10.74
C ASP A 17 -4.45 7.57 -10.14
N MET A 18 -5.28 7.74 -9.11
CA MET A 18 -5.96 6.65 -8.41
C MET A 18 -7.34 6.36 -8.97
N GLY A 19 -7.81 7.17 -9.91
CA GLY A 19 -9.17 7.10 -10.47
C GLY A 19 -9.58 5.70 -10.94
N LYS A 20 -8.67 4.95 -11.56
CA LYS A 20 -8.94 3.59 -12.04
C LYS A 20 -9.03 2.55 -10.92
N VAL A 21 -8.39 2.77 -9.75
CA VAL A 21 -8.27 1.76 -8.67
C VAL A 21 -9.10 2.08 -7.42
N LEU A 22 -9.81 3.21 -7.39
CA LEU A 22 -10.71 3.56 -6.29
C LEU A 22 -12.08 2.90 -6.47
N TYR A 23 -12.63 2.40 -5.37
CA TYR A 23 -13.93 1.74 -5.31
C TYR A 23 -15.10 2.74 -5.40
N ASP A 24 -15.05 3.84 -4.63
CA ASP A 24 -16.14 4.81 -4.54
C ASP A 24 -16.12 5.80 -5.71
N LYS A 25 -16.65 5.37 -6.85
CA LYS A 25 -16.70 6.19 -8.08
C LYS A 25 -17.64 7.40 -7.95
N LYS A 26 -18.69 7.30 -7.12
CA LYS A 26 -19.60 8.44 -6.88
C LYS A 26 -18.88 9.55 -6.13
N TRP A 27 -18.18 9.19 -5.06
CA TRP A 27 -17.34 10.12 -4.33
C TRP A 27 -16.25 10.72 -5.22
N LEU A 28 -15.56 9.90 -6.02
CA LEU A 28 -14.51 10.38 -6.92
C LEU A 28 -15.03 11.43 -7.90
N LYS A 29 -16.20 11.19 -8.52
CA LYS A 29 -16.82 12.13 -9.45
C LYS A 29 -17.28 13.44 -8.79
N SER A 30 -17.53 13.44 -7.48
CA SER A 30 -17.91 14.65 -6.74
C SER A 30 -16.72 15.52 -6.33
N GLN A 31 -15.49 15.04 -6.53
CA GLN A 31 -14.29 15.82 -6.20
C GLN A 31 -14.01 16.84 -7.30
N LYS A 32 -13.87 18.10 -6.91
CA LYS A 32 -13.54 19.22 -7.83
C LYS A 32 -12.03 19.40 -7.97
N GLU A 33 -11.26 18.97 -6.97
CA GLU A 33 -9.82 19.18 -6.89
C GLU A 33 -9.05 17.87 -7.07
N ASN A 34 -7.91 17.95 -7.75
CA ASN A 34 -6.95 16.88 -7.88
C ASN A 34 -5.85 17.05 -6.82
N PHE A 35 -6.10 16.60 -5.59
CA PHE A 35 -5.20 16.78 -4.47
C PHE A 35 -4.21 15.60 -4.30
N GLU A 36 -3.14 15.88 -3.57
CA GLU A 36 -2.07 14.94 -3.28
C GLU A 36 -2.51 13.86 -2.29
N LEU A 37 -2.12 12.60 -2.58
CA LEU A 37 -2.47 11.43 -1.77
C LEU A 37 -1.27 10.85 -1.04
N TYR A 38 -0.14 10.68 -1.73
CA TYR A 38 1.09 10.18 -1.12
C TYR A 38 2.33 10.55 -1.92
N TYR A 39 3.47 10.51 -1.24
CA TYR A 39 4.75 10.98 -1.73
C TYR A 39 5.77 9.85 -1.72
N MET A 40 6.51 9.66 -2.81
CA MET A 40 7.52 8.62 -2.98
C MET A 40 8.89 9.26 -3.26
N TYR A 41 9.78 9.21 -2.30
CA TYR A 41 11.16 9.67 -2.40
C TYR A 41 12.03 8.49 -2.82
N ARG A 42 12.41 8.46 -4.09
CA ARG A 42 13.12 7.33 -4.68
C ARG A 42 14.64 7.54 -4.67
N GLY A 43 15.38 6.44 -4.47
CA GLY A 43 16.85 6.48 -4.54
C GLY A 43 17.50 7.29 -3.41
N ILE A 44 16.88 7.37 -2.23
CA ILE A 44 17.48 8.03 -1.04
C ILE A 44 18.86 7.46 -0.73
N LYS A 45 19.05 6.16 -0.95
CA LYS A 45 20.32 5.45 -0.90
C LYS A 45 20.34 4.39 -1.99
N GLU A 46 21.54 4.10 -2.47
CA GLU A 46 21.78 3.01 -3.40
C GLU A 46 22.96 2.16 -2.90
N LYS A 47 22.82 0.85 -2.98
CA LYS A 47 23.87 -0.10 -2.62
C LYS A 47 23.69 -1.41 -3.37
N ASP A 48 24.76 -1.93 -3.98
CA ASP A 48 24.83 -3.26 -4.60
C ASP A 48 23.70 -3.55 -5.60
N GLY A 49 23.32 -2.56 -6.42
CA GLY A 49 22.23 -2.65 -7.40
C GLY A 49 20.82 -2.58 -6.80
N LEU A 50 20.71 -2.32 -5.51
CA LEU A 50 19.47 -2.00 -4.81
C LEU A 50 19.34 -0.49 -4.59
N ARG A 51 18.11 -0.02 -4.51
CA ARG A 51 17.79 1.35 -4.08
C ARG A 51 16.91 1.30 -2.83
N TYR A 52 17.06 2.32 -2.01
CA TYR A 52 16.26 2.58 -0.82
C TYR A 52 15.32 3.75 -1.09
N ASP A 53 14.05 3.50 -1.02
CA ASP A 53 13.00 4.50 -1.24
C ASP A 53 12.27 4.78 0.08
N ILE A 54 11.64 5.95 0.19
CA ILE A 54 10.75 6.29 1.32
C ILE A 54 9.40 6.72 0.74
N THR A 55 8.31 6.18 1.29
CA THR A 55 6.95 6.58 0.95
C THR A 55 6.23 7.12 2.19
N ILE A 56 5.56 8.27 2.01
CA ILE A 56 4.76 8.92 3.05
C ILE A 56 3.32 8.96 2.58
N ILE A 57 2.43 8.35 3.37
CA ILE A 57 0.99 8.29 3.08
C ILE A 57 0.23 8.98 4.22
N PRO A 58 -0.25 10.22 4.03
CA PRO A 58 -1.10 10.91 5.01
C PRO A 58 -2.36 10.10 5.32
N GLY A 59 -2.87 10.19 6.54
CA GLY A 59 -4.10 9.51 6.94
C GLY A 59 -5.34 10.19 6.36
N LYS A 60 -5.91 9.61 5.30
CA LYS A 60 -7.12 10.12 4.61
C LYS A 60 -8.12 9.00 4.39
N ILE A 61 -9.39 9.38 4.26
CA ILE A 61 -10.46 8.51 3.79
C ILE A 61 -10.91 9.04 2.42
N LEU A 62 -10.87 8.18 1.41
CA LEU A 62 -11.23 8.47 0.03
C LEU A 62 -12.62 7.89 -0.26
N GLY A 63 -13.65 8.70 0.04
CA GLY A 63 -15.03 8.21 0.04
C GLY A 63 -15.27 7.16 1.11
N LYS A 64 -15.35 5.89 0.71
CA LYS A 64 -15.53 4.74 1.62
C LYS A 64 -14.24 3.98 1.92
N GLU A 65 -13.15 4.26 1.22
CA GLU A 65 -11.89 3.53 1.37
C GLU A 65 -10.86 4.31 2.19
N PHE A 66 -9.98 3.57 2.87
CA PHE A 66 -8.74 4.16 3.39
C PHE A 66 -7.81 4.55 2.24
N VAL A 67 -7.02 5.61 2.44
CA VAL A 67 -5.95 5.94 1.51
C VAL A 67 -5.00 4.75 1.37
N LYS A 68 -4.58 4.51 0.13
CA LYS A 68 -3.76 3.34 -0.23
C LYS A 68 -2.84 3.66 -1.40
N THR A 69 -1.80 2.87 -1.60
CA THR A 69 -1.05 2.89 -2.85
C THR A 69 -1.90 2.35 -4.01
N LYS A 70 -1.52 2.69 -5.24
CA LYS A 70 -2.24 2.27 -6.45
C LYS A 70 -2.35 0.75 -6.59
N GLY A 71 -1.34 0.04 -6.07
CA GLY A 71 -1.20 -1.39 -6.20
C GLY A 71 -0.51 -1.76 -7.52
N HIS A 72 0.43 -2.70 -7.43
CA HIS A 72 1.18 -3.20 -8.58
C HIS A 72 1.75 -4.59 -8.32
N LYS A 73 2.22 -5.23 -9.38
CA LYS A 73 3.03 -6.44 -9.37
C LYS A 73 4.40 -6.12 -9.97
N HIS A 74 5.45 -6.74 -9.47
CA HIS A 74 6.78 -6.64 -10.10
C HIS A 74 6.85 -7.47 -11.37
N ILE A 75 7.48 -6.92 -12.41
CA ILE A 75 7.79 -7.66 -13.63
C ILE A 75 9.05 -8.48 -13.36
N GLY A 76 8.98 -9.80 -13.56
CA GLY A 76 10.06 -10.73 -13.23
C GLY A 76 10.04 -11.18 -11.75
N ASN A 77 11.10 -11.90 -11.34
CA ASN A 77 11.18 -12.57 -10.03
C ASN A 77 11.76 -11.66 -8.93
N PHE A 78 11.48 -10.37 -8.97
CA PHE A 78 11.94 -9.42 -7.95
C PHE A 78 11.09 -9.51 -6.68
N ARG A 79 11.77 -9.39 -5.54
CA ARG A 79 11.17 -9.21 -4.22
C ARG A 79 11.41 -7.78 -3.73
N GLU A 80 10.63 -7.36 -2.77
CA GLU A 80 10.78 -6.03 -2.14
C GLU A 80 10.65 -6.17 -0.64
N LEU A 81 11.43 -5.40 0.12
CA LEU A 81 11.43 -5.44 1.57
C LEU A 81 11.07 -4.07 2.11
N TYR A 82 9.96 -3.99 2.84
CA TYR A 82 9.51 -2.78 3.52
C TYR A 82 9.86 -2.77 5.00
N ILE A 83 10.06 -1.57 5.52
CA ILE A 83 10.27 -1.27 6.94
C ILE A 83 9.31 -0.15 7.32
N ILE A 84 8.48 -0.33 8.34
CA ILE A 84 7.60 0.73 8.83
C ILE A 84 8.39 1.67 9.74
N LEU A 85 8.51 2.91 9.33
CA LEU A 85 9.25 3.95 10.07
C LEU A 85 8.34 4.69 11.05
N GLU A 86 7.05 4.88 10.68
CA GLU A 86 6.06 5.58 11.49
C GLU A 86 4.64 5.11 11.13
N GLY A 87 3.75 5.13 12.11
CA GLY A 87 2.34 4.79 11.91
C GLY A 87 2.04 3.31 11.84
N ARG A 88 0.96 2.97 11.14
CA ARG A 88 0.49 1.61 10.90
C ARG A 88 0.17 1.40 9.43
N ALA A 89 0.42 0.20 8.93
CA ALA A 89 0.11 -0.20 7.57
C ALA A 89 -0.62 -1.53 7.52
N ILE A 90 -1.39 -1.74 6.46
CA ILE A 90 -1.86 -3.05 6.06
C ILE A 90 -1.35 -3.31 4.66
N TYR A 91 -0.56 -4.36 4.51
CA TYR A 91 -0.14 -4.85 3.20
C TYR A 91 -1.12 -5.93 2.76
N LEU A 92 -1.80 -5.71 1.66
CA LEU A 92 -2.65 -6.71 1.01
C LEU A 92 -1.87 -7.31 -0.15
N MET A 93 -1.61 -8.60 -0.07
CA MET A 93 -0.87 -9.39 -1.03
C MET A 93 -1.82 -10.30 -1.81
N GLN A 94 -1.67 -10.36 -3.13
CA GLN A 94 -2.46 -11.26 -3.97
C GLN A 94 -1.61 -11.90 -5.06
N LYS A 95 -1.74 -13.20 -5.26
CA LYS A 95 -1.17 -13.95 -6.36
C LYS A 95 -2.26 -14.20 -7.39
N TYR A 96 -2.09 -13.64 -8.59
CA TYR A 96 -3.04 -13.78 -9.70
C TYR A 96 -2.35 -14.52 -10.83
N GLU A 97 -2.84 -15.71 -11.10
CA GLU A 97 -2.34 -16.59 -12.18
C GLU A 97 -3.53 -17.30 -12.83
N ASN A 98 -3.42 -17.62 -14.12
CA ASN A 98 -4.43 -18.39 -14.86
C ASN A 98 -5.87 -17.81 -14.74
N GLY A 99 -6.00 -16.48 -14.73
CA GLY A 99 -7.30 -15.80 -14.69
C GLY A 99 -7.96 -15.73 -13.30
N LYS A 100 -7.36 -16.26 -12.24
CA LYS A 100 -7.92 -16.32 -10.89
C LYS A 100 -6.93 -15.87 -9.80
N ILE A 101 -7.47 -15.61 -8.61
CA ILE A 101 -6.65 -15.39 -7.41
C ILE A 101 -6.30 -16.75 -6.83
N GLU A 102 -5.03 -17.14 -6.94
CA GLU A 102 -4.49 -18.37 -6.36
C GLU A 102 -4.30 -18.24 -4.85
N ASP A 103 -3.87 -17.07 -4.42
CA ASP A 103 -3.58 -16.80 -3.02
C ASP A 103 -3.81 -15.33 -2.66
N VAL A 104 -4.30 -15.09 -1.42
CA VAL A 104 -4.49 -13.74 -0.89
C VAL A 104 -4.31 -13.71 0.63
N TYR A 105 -3.52 -12.76 1.12
CA TYR A 105 -3.35 -12.51 2.54
C TYR A 105 -3.05 -11.05 2.84
N LYS A 106 -3.17 -10.69 4.12
CA LYS A 106 -2.80 -9.37 4.61
C LYS A 106 -1.79 -9.49 5.74
N VAL A 107 -0.90 -8.51 5.82
CA VAL A 107 0.04 -8.33 6.93
C VAL A 107 -0.32 -7.04 7.64
N LEU A 108 -0.58 -7.11 8.94
CA LEU A 108 -0.78 -5.95 9.79
C LEU A 108 0.59 -5.51 10.32
N ALA A 109 0.96 -4.26 10.09
CA ALA A 109 2.28 -3.77 10.41
C ALA A 109 2.23 -2.44 11.18
N LYS A 110 3.18 -2.24 12.07
CA LYS A 110 3.40 -1.03 12.86
C LYS A 110 4.88 -0.63 12.82
N LYS A 111 5.21 0.53 13.36
CA LYS A 111 6.61 1.00 13.44
C LYS A 111 7.56 -0.10 13.91
N GLY A 112 8.64 -0.31 13.17
CA GLY A 112 9.66 -1.34 13.38
C GLY A 112 9.40 -2.66 12.66
N ASP A 113 8.18 -2.94 12.21
CA ASP A 113 7.86 -4.17 11.49
C ASP A 113 8.47 -4.17 10.08
N ILE A 114 8.83 -5.37 9.63
CA ILE A 114 9.47 -5.63 8.34
C ILE A 114 8.56 -6.53 7.52
N ILE A 115 8.29 -6.12 6.28
CA ILE A 115 7.37 -6.82 5.38
C ILE A 115 8.12 -7.22 4.12
N LEU A 116 8.08 -8.49 3.79
CA LEU A 116 8.59 -9.02 2.52
C LEU A 116 7.46 -9.15 1.52
N ILE A 117 7.61 -8.51 0.37
CA ILE A 117 6.78 -8.75 -0.81
C ILE A 117 7.41 -9.89 -1.59
N PRO A 118 6.77 -11.06 -1.69
CA PRO A 118 7.31 -12.18 -2.47
C PRO A 118 7.29 -11.87 -3.96
N SER A 119 8.14 -12.53 -4.73
CA SER A 119 8.03 -12.51 -6.19
C SER A 119 6.66 -13.05 -6.64
N ASN A 120 6.16 -12.56 -7.76
CA ASN A 120 4.86 -12.94 -8.34
C ASN A 120 3.61 -12.50 -7.54
N TYR A 121 3.75 -11.78 -6.42
CA TYR A 121 2.62 -11.16 -5.73
C TYR A 121 2.43 -9.71 -6.15
N GLY A 122 1.19 -9.37 -6.49
CA GLY A 122 0.74 -7.98 -6.51
C GLY A 122 0.42 -7.53 -5.10
N HIS A 123 0.67 -6.27 -4.78
CA HIS A 123 0.46 -5.74 -3.45
C HIS A 123 -0.08 -4.31 -3.43
N VAL A 124 -0.80 -4.00 -2.35
CA VAL A 124 -1.30 -2.67 -2.02
C VAL A 124 -0.94 -2.37 -0.58
N THR A 125 -0.39 -1.20 -0.32
CA THR A 125 -0.20 -0.69 1.05
C THR A 125 -1.35 0.25 1.39
N ILE A 126 -2.02 0.01 2.52
CA ILE A 126 -3.16 0.77 3.01
C ILE A 126 -2.74 1.45 4.31
N ASN A 127 -3.00 2.75 4.45
CA ASN A 127 -2.90 3.44 5.73
C ASN A 127 -4.27 3.35 6.44
N PRO A 128 -4.43 2.47 7.46
CA PRO A 128 -5.71 2.22 8.11
C PRO A 128 -6.04 3.23 9.20
N SER A 129 -5.30 4.33 9.29
CA SER A 129 -5.41 5.30 10.37
C SER A 129 -5.55 6.74 9.87
N ARG A 130 -5.86 7.66 10.77
CA ARG A 130 -5.86 9.10 10.51
C ARG A 130 -4.48 9.74 10.66
N LYS A 131 -3.51 8.98 11.15
CA LYS A 131 -2.12 9.42 11.31
C LYS A 131 -1.33 9.11 10.05
N THR A 132 -0.24 9.84 9.85
CA THR A 132 0.68 9.58 8.74
C THR A 132 1.32 8.20 8.89
N LEU A 133 1.38 7.48 7.78
CA LEU A 133 2.22 6.29 7.61
C LEU A 133 3.49 6.71 6.86
N LYS A 134 4.64 6.39 7.43
CA LYS A 134 5.94 6.52 6.77
C LYS A 134 6.60 5.16 6.71
N MET A 135 6.97 4.75 5.52
CA MET A 135 7.61 3.46 5.28
C MET A 135 8.81 3.63 4.35
N ALA A 136 9.78 2.76 4.50
CA ALA A 136 10.90 2.65 3.58
C ALA A 136 10.92 1.27 2.92
N ASN A 137 11.53 1.17 1.76
CA ASN A 137 11.71 -0.12 1.10
C ASN A 137 13.08 -0.23 0.44
N TRP A 138 13.56 -1.48 0.37
CA TRP A 138 14.67 -1.89 -0.47
C TRP A 138 14.15 -2.69 -1.65
N ILE A 139 14.58 -2.32 -2.85
CA ILE A 139 14.17 -2.97 -4.10
C ILE A 139 15.33 -2.92 -5.12
N SER A 140 15.37 -3.88 -6.03
CA SER A 140 16.34 -3.85 -7.13
C SER A 140 16.10 -2.67 -8.05
N LYS A 141 17.15 -1.98 -8.47
CA LYS A 141 17.09 -0.89 -9.49
C LYS A 141 16.55 -1.37 -10.83
N LYS A 142 16.69 -2.67 -11.15
CA LYS A 142 16.18 -3.30 -12.37
C LYS A 142 14.68 -3.63 -12.30
N CYS A 143 14.07 -3.59 -11.10
CA CYS A 143 12.67 -3.93 -10.93
C CYS A 143 11.76 -2.89 -11.58
N LYS A 144 10.82 -3.36 -12.38
CA LYS A 144 9.75 -2.55 -12.97
C LYS A 144 8.40 -2.97 -12.39
N SER A 145 7.49 -2.02 -12.26
CA SER A 145 6.13 -2.24 -11.73
C SER A 145 5.12 -2.35 -12.87
N CYS A 146 4.21 -3.32 -12.79
CA CYS A 146 3.05 -3.47 -13.66
C CYS A 146 1.77 -3.16 -12.88
N TYR A 147 0.99 -2.20 -13.36
CA TYR A 147 -0.25 -1.71 -12.74
C TYR A 147 -1.51 -2.29 -13.40
N ASP A 148 -1.39 -2.92 -14.56
CA ASP A 148 -2.48 -3.28 -15.46
C ASP A 148 -3.60 -4.07 -14.81
N LEU A 149 -3.25 -5.10 -14.02
CA LEU A 149 -4.24 -5.91 -13.34
C LEU A 149 -5.08 -5.07 -12.37
N PHE A 150 -4.42 -4.22 -11.57
CA PHE A 150 -5.09 -3.38 -10.58
C PHE A 150 -5.96 -2.32 -11.25
N GLU A 151 -5.52 -1.71 -12.34
CA GLU A 151 -6.32 -0.78 -13.12
C GLU A 151 -7.50 -1.45 -13.80
N LYS A 152 -7.28 -2.59 -14.49
CA LYS A 152 -8.32 -3.35 -15.19
C LYS A 152 -9.37 -3.91 -14.24
N LYS A 153 -8.97 -4.30 -13.03
CA LYS A 153 -9.84 -4.88 -12.00
C LYS A 153 -10.35 -3.86 -10.98
N GLN A 154 -10.05 -2.57 -11.13
CA GLN A 154 -10.44 -1.50 -10.22
C GLN A 154 -9.97 -1.74 -8.77
N GLY A 155 -8.69 -2.01 -8.60
CA GLY A 155 -8.05 -2.25 -7.31
C GLY A 155 -7.71 -3.71 -7.05
N ALA A 156 -7.39 -4.03 -5.80
CA ALA A 156 -7.06 -5.38 -5.35
C ALA A 156 -8.31 -6.26 -5.24
N CYS A 157 -8.12 -7.57 -5.08
CA CYS A 157 -9.21 -8.55 -4.95
C CYS A 157 -10.02 -8.40 -3.65
N TYR A 158 -9.46 -7.78 -2.61
CA TYR A 158 -10.18 -7.30 -1.44
C TYR A 158 -10.02 -5.79 -1.29
N LEU A 159 -11.04 -5.13 -0.75
CA LEU A 159 -11.09 -3.69 -0.51
C LEU A 159 -11.28 -3.44 0.99
N ALA A 160 -10.47 -2.52 1.54
CA ALA A 160 -10.57 -2.10 2.93
C ALA A 160 -11.49 -0.88 3.04
N ILE A 161 -12.71 -1.11 3.50
CA ILE A 161 -13.72 -0.08 3.64
C ILE A 161 -13.70 0.49 5.06
N ALA A 162 -13.66 1.80 5.16
CA ALA A 162 -13.74 2.52 6.42
C ALA A 162 -15.21 2.61 6.87
N ARG A 163 -15.59 1.84 7.88
CA ARG A 163 -16.90 2.00 8.53
C ARG A 163 -16.83 3.09 9.58
N LYS A 164 -17.76 4.02 9.52
CA LYS A 164 -17.97 5.02 10.58
C LYS A 164 -18.39 4.28 11.84
N SER A 165 -17.64 4.43 12.94
CA SER A 165 -18.13 4.00 14.25
C SER A 165 -19.29 4.89 14.70
N ALA A 166 -20.31 4.34 15.34
CA ALA A 166 -21.55 5.03 15.72
C ALA A 166 -21.41 6.40 16.43
N PRO A 167 -20.37 6.72 17.21
CA PRO A 167 -20.23 8.05 17.83
C PRO A 167 -19.60 9.14 16.95
N TYR A 168 -19.37 8.91 15.65
CA TYR A 168 -18.68 9.87 14.77
C TYR A 168 -19.40 11.22 14.64
N ARG A 169 -20.72 11.29 14.78
CA ARG A 169 -21.49 12.55 14.72
C ARG A 169 -21.25 13.44 15.96
N LEU A 170 -20.99 12.84 17.13
CA LEU A 170 -20.76 13.62 18.37
C LEU A 170 -19.31 14.14 18.50
N ALA A 171 -18.33 13.45 17.88
CA ALA A 171 -16.92 13.81 17.99
C ALA A 171 -16.50 15.03 17.15
N LEU A 172 -17.29 15.41 16.15
CA LEU A 172 -17.03 16.62 15.34
C LEU A 172 -17.42 17.93 16.06
N SER A 173 -18.21 17.86 17.15
CA SER A 173 -18.67 19.04 17.90
C SER A 173 -17.72 19.47 19.01
N LYS A 174 -16.70 18.69 19.35
CA LYS A 174 -15.70 19.04 20.36
C LYS A 174 -14.36 19.35 19.70
N LYS A 175 -13.95 20.63 19.71
CA LYS A 175 -12.59 21.06 19.38
C LYS A 175 -11.60 20.21 20.20
N GLY A 176 -10.78 19.37 19.52
CA GLY A 176 -9.72 18.57 20.16
C GLY A 176 -9.98 17.08 20.38
N GLY A 177 -11.14 16.54 19.98
CA GLY A 177 -11.41 15.10 20.15
C GLY A 177 -10.65 14.23 19.14
N THR A 178 -9.79 13.33 19.62
CA THR A 178 -9.26 12.22 18.84
C THR A 178 -10.41 11.25 18.55
N GLY A 179 -11.13 11.48 17.46
CA GLY A 179 -12.23 10.58 17.05
C GLY A 179 -11.72 9.13 16.94
N ALA A 180 -12.53 8.18 17.39
CA ALA A 180 -12.19 6.76 17.32
C ALA A 180 -11.76 6.37 15.89
N GLU A 181 -10.71 5.55 15.78
CA GLU A 181 -10.23 5.05 14.48
C GLU A 181 -11.37 4.28 13.79
N PRO A 182 -11.57 4.50 12.49
CA PRO A 182 -12.64 3.81 11.76
C PRO A 182 -12.39 2.31 11.74
N LYS A 183 -13.46 1.53 11.93
CA LYS A 183 -13.37 0.06 11.79
C LYS A 183 -13.18 -0.32 10.33
N ILE A 184 -12.38 -1.35 10.09
CA ILE A 184 -12.11 -1.86 8.75
C ILE A 184 -13.10 -2.98 8.43
N GLU A 185 -13.83 -2.81 7.35
CA GLU A 185 -14.59 -3.89 6.73
C GLU A 185 -13.87 -4.35 5.46
N TRP A 186 -13.68 -5.66 5.33
CA TRP A 186 -13.10 -6.25 4.13
C TRP A 186 -14.21 -6.76 3.22
N ILE A 187 -14.29 -6.21 2.00
CA ILE A 187 -15.22 -6.68 0.99
C ILE A 187 -14.48 -7.27 -0.20
N LYS A 188 -15.04 -8.30 -0.81
CA LYS A 188 -14.50 -8.87 -2.06
C LYS A 188 -14.76 -7.91 -3.22
N ASN A 189 -13.75 -7.70 -4.05
CA ASN A 189 -13.91 -6.92 -5.29
C ASN A 189 -14.60 -7.77 -6.36
N LYS A 190 -15.78 -7.35 -6.78
CA LYS A 190 -16.65 -8.06 -7.73
C LYS A 190 -16.01 -8.29 -9.11
N ASN A 191 -14.94 -7.57 -9.44
CA ASN A 191 -14.23 -7.71 -10.71
C ASN A 191 -13.29 -8.93 -10.76
N TYR A 192 -13.11 -9.61 -9.62
CA TYR A 192 -12.39 -10.88 -9.55
C TYR A 192 -13.35 -12.03 -9.32
N LYS A 193 -13.05 -13.18 -9.92
CA LYS A 193 -13.79 -14.43 -9.70
C LYS A 193 -13.04 -15.33 -8.70
N ASN A 194 -13.77 -16.16 -7.97
CA ASN A 194 -13.21 -17.23 -7.12
C ASN A 194 -12.13 -16.73 -6.14
N ILE A 195 -12.41 -15.64 -5.40
CA ILE A 195 -11.47 -15.07 -4.45
C ILE A 195 -11.41 -15.95 -3.18
N PRO A 196 -10.23 -16.52 -2.81
CA PRO A 196 -10.06 -17.27 -1.57
C PRO A 196 -10.38 -16.43 -0.33
N LYS A 197 -10.51 -17.10 0.82
CA LYS A 197 -10.66 -16.41 2.11
C LYS A 197 -9.41 -15.59 2.43
N LEU A 198 -9.59 -14.34 2.83
CA LEU A 198 -8.50 -13.45 3.24
C LEU A 198 -7.89 -13.95 4.55
N ARG A 199 -6.65 -14.41 4.51
CA ARG A 199 -5.91 -14.82 5.69
C ARG A 199 -4.98 -13.72 6.20
N ILE A 200 -4.45 -13.90 7.41
CA ILE A 200 -3.50 -12.98 8.06
C ILE A 200 -2.16 -13.67 8.16
N GLU A 201 -1.12 -12.99 7.70
CA GLU A 201 0.26 -13.43 7.87
C GLU A 201 1.02 -12.45 8.79
N LYS A 202 2.11 -12.92 9.37
CA LYS A 202 2.95 -12.13 10.29
C LYS A 202 4.03 -11.39 9.51
N SER A 203 4.44 -10.23 10.03
CA SER A 203 5.65 -9.52 9.62
C SER A 203 6.90 -10.34 9.96
N LEU A 204 8.02 -10.05 9.29
CA LEU A 204 9.32 -10.62 9.65
C LEU A 204 9.76 -10.08 11.01
N ARG A 205 10.35 -10.94 11.84
CA ARG A 205 10.82 -10.56 13.17
C ARG A 205 12.16 -9.80 13.16
N LYS A 206 13.00 -10.06 12.16
CA LYS A 206 14.36 -9.47 12.06
C LYS A 206 14.67 -9.12 10.60
N LEU A 207 15.46 -8.06 10.44
CA LEU A 207 16.01 -7.71 9.13
C LEU A 207 16.97 -8.83 8.67
N PRO A 208 16.85 -9.31 7.42
CA PRO A 208 17.80 -10.27 6.87
C PRO A 208 19.24 -9.75 6.90
N ARG A 209 20.21 -10.63 7.12
CA ARG A 209 21.64 -10.25 7.20
C ARG A 209 22.16 -9.65 5.90
N ASN A 210 21.69 -10.12 4.76
CA ASN A 210 21.95 -9.53 3.45
C ASN A 210 20.65 -9.34 2.66
N LEU A 211 20.71 -8.57 1.59
CA LEU A 211 19.56 -8.22 0.76
C LEU A 211 19.67 -8.79 -0.66
N ASP A 212 20.59 -9.72 -0.93
CA ASP A 212 20.80 -10.28 -2.28
C ASP A 212 19.57 -11.01 -2.81
N PHE A 213 18.75 -11.56 -1.93
CA PHE A 213 17.50 -12.21 -2.31
C PHE A 213 16.45 -11.26 -2.92
N LEU A 214 16.64 -9.93 -2.83
CA LEU A 214 15.79 -8.92 -3.49
C LEU A 214 16.13 -8.77 -4.98
N LYS A 215 17.33 -9.20 -5.38
CA LYS A 215 17.74 -9.23 -6.78
C LYS A 215 17.02 -10.40 -7.46
N ALA A 216 16.59 -10.21 -8.71
CA ALA A 216 16.06 -11.34 -9.46
C ALA A 216 17.14 -12.42 -9.56
N LYS A 217 16.81 -13.65 -9.19
CA LYS A 217 17.67 -14.76 -9.59
C LYS A 217 17.60 -14.89 -11.11
N PRO A 218 18.72 -15.21 -11.79
CA PRO A 218 18.66 -15.61 -13.19
C PRO A 218 17.55 -16.66 -13.32
N GLY A 219 16.66 -16.50 -14.29
CA GLY A 219 15.61 -17.49 -14.54
C GLY A 219 16.24 -18.85 -14.81
N TRP A 220 15.66 -19.88 -14.23
CA TRP A 220 15.78 -21.24 -14.71
C TRP A 220 14.88 -21.40 -15.92
#